data_fbcc4a00d59297b9c1d32b283e88b708
#
_entry.id   fbcc4a00d59297b9c1d32b283e88b708
#
_cell.length_a   1.000
_cell.length_b   1.000
_cell.length_c   1.000
_cell.angle_alpha   90.00
_cell.angle_beta   90.00
_cell.angle_gamma   90.00
#
_symmetry.space_group_name_H-M   'P 1'
#
loop_
_entity.id
_entity.type
_entity.pdbx_description
1 polymer ?
#
loop_
_entity_poly.entity_id
_entity_poly.type
_entity_poly.pdbx_seq_one_letter_code
_entity_poly.pdbx_strand_id
1 'polypeptide(L)'
;MSSNFEHDHEENEDYGKQFRPDREIYVVKKDGSKELFNVQKVISAVGKSAYRALTKFTKEEKEQICQYVVDKVNELEVDEVPIPIMHNIVESALEQVKPIVAKSYRDYRNYKQDFVRMLDDVYKKSQSIMYIGDKENANTDSALVSTKRSLIFNQLNKELYQKFFLTTEEIQACRDGYIYVHDMSARRDTMNCCLFDVQNVLTGGFEMGNIWYNEPKTLDVAFDVIGDIVLSAASQQYGGFTVPSVDLILEPYAEKSYNRALAKYERLGVAADVAEREALADVKKEFEQGFQGWEYKFNTVASSRGDYPFITVTAGTGTGKFAKMATITMLEVRRKGQGKKDHKKPVLFPKIVFLYDENLHGPGKPLEDVFEAGVECSAKTMYPDWLSLTGKGYVASMYKQYGKIVSPMGCRAFLSPWYERGGMHPADDKDQPVFVGRFNIGAVSLHLPMILAKARKESRDFYEVLDYYLELIRQLHIRTYAYLGEMRASTNPLAYCEGGFLGGHLKLTDKIKPLLKSATASPW
;
A
#
# COMPACT_ATOMS: atom_id res chain seq x y z
N MET A 1 26.15 -6.58 15.30
CA MET A 1 25.04 -6.50 16.26
C MET A 1 24.14 -7.69 16.01
N SER A 2 24.22 -8.68 16.87
CA SER A 2 23.40 -9.90 16.83
C SER A 2 22.00 -9.50 17.28
N SER A 3 21.05 -9.50 16.35
CA SER A 3 19.63 -9.35 16.68
C SER A 3 19.18 -10.62 17.39
N ASN A 4 18.98 -10.53 18.69
CA ASN A 4 18.15 -11.45 19.43
C ASN A 4 16.71 -11.29 18.96
N PHE A 5 16.33 -11.99 17.88
CA PHE A 5 14.94 -12.35 17.68
C PHE A 5 14.65 -13.45 18.70
N GLU A 6 13.80 -13.14 19.67
CA GLU A 6 13.28 -14.08 20.63
C GLU A 6 12.75 -15.29 19.86
N HIS A 7 13.43 -16.41 20.01
CA HIS A 7 12.85 -17.72 19.76
C HIS A 7 11.70 -17.84 20.75
N ASP A 8 10.46 -17.70 20.27
CA ASP A 8 9.32 -18.24 21.01
C ASP A 8 9.70 -19.65 21.44
N HIS A 9 9.71 -19.91 22.74
CA HIS A 9 9.86 -21.23 23.32
C HIS A 9 8.63 -22.07 22.91
N GLU A 10 8.60 -22.53 21.64
CA GLU A 10 7.77 -23.68 21.28
C GLU A 10 8.38 -24.86 22.01
N GLU A 11 7.53 -25.60 22.73
CA GLU A 11 7.91 -26.84 23.44
C GLU A 11 8.86 -27.66 22.58
N ASN A 12 9.99 -28.05 23.16
CA ASN A 12 11.07 -28.75 22.50
C ASN A 12 10.63 -30.20 22.23
N GLU A 13 9.72 -30.40 21.28
CA GLU A 13 9.31 -31.74 20.84
C GLU A 13 10.50 -32.40 20.11
N ASP A 14 10.98 -33.51 20.66
CA ASP A 14 12.07 -34.30 20.09
C ASP A 14 11.49 -35.28 19.05
N TYR A 15 11.24 -34.79 17.84
CA TYR A 15 10.77 -35.60 16.71
C TYR A 15 11.78 -36.74 16.39
N GLY A 16 13.05 -36.58 16.71
CA GLY A 16 14.06 -37.61 16.50
C GLY A 16 13.90 -38.86 17.39
N LYS A 17 13.19 -38.74 18.53
CA LYS A 17 12.79 -39.87 19.35
C LYS A 17 11.47 -40.51 18.89
N GLN A 18 10.57 -39.70 18.38
CA GLN A 18 9.22 -40.14 18.01
C GLN A 18 9.19 -40.82 16.63
N PHE A 19 9.97 -40.30 15.67
CA PHE A 19 10.00 -40.77 14.28
C PHE A 19 11.40 -41.30 13.96
N ARG A 20 11.54 -42.64 13.85
CA ARG A 20 12.81 -43.32 13.58
C ARG A 20 12.67 -44.33 12.45
N PRO A 21 13.69 -44.48 11.61
CA PRO A 21 13.71 -45.59 10.65
C PRO A 21 13.84 -46.93 11.36
N ASP A 22 13.41 -47.98 10.69
CA ASP A 22 13.40 -49.36 11.22
C ASP A 22 14.81 -49.94 11.40
N ARG A 23 15.85 -49.30 10.83
CA ARG A 23 17.24 -49.68 10.88
C ARG A 23 18.17 -48.47 11.02
N GLU A 24 19.43 -48.70 11.33
CA GLU A 24 20.45 -47.63 11.32
C GLU A 24 20.77 -47.21 9.89
N ILE A 25 20.51 -45.92 9.57
CA ILE A 25 20.75 -45.33 8.24
C ILE A 25 21.71 -44.17 8.39
N TYR A 26 22.69 -44.11 7.49
CA TYR A 26 23.69 -43.05 7.45
C TYR A 26 23.46 -42.14 6.24
N VAL A 27 23.47 -40.84 6.46
CA VAL A 27 23.45 -39.84 5.39
C VAL A 27 24.90 -39.55 4.99
N VAL A 28 25.21 -39.76 3.71
CA VAL A 28 26.54 -39.50 3.14
C VAL A 28 26.56 -38.07 2.59
N LYS A 29 27.40 -37.21 3.17
CA LYS A 29 27.58 -35.81 2.77
C LYS A 29 28.43 -35.67 1.51
N LYS A 30 28.47 -34.46 0.93
CA LYS A 30 29.25 -34.17 -0.30
C LYS A 30 30.76 -34.37 -0.14
N ASP A 31 31.29 -34.24 1.08
CA ASP A 31 32.69 -34.47 1.42
C ASP A 31 33.00 -35.94 1.74
N GLY A 32 32.03 -36.85 1.59
CA GLY A 32 32.13 -38.26 1.89
C GLY A 32 31.95 -38.61 3.36
N SER A 33 31.78 -37.66 4.26
CA SER A 33 31.51 -37.96 5.67
C SER A 33 30.13 -38.56 5.86
N LYS A 34 30.00 -39.49 6.83
CA LYS A 34 28.75 -40.17 7.13
C LYS A 34 28.20 -39.70 8.47
N GLU A 35 26.93 -39.49 8.52
CA GLU A 35 26.23 -39.06 9.72
C GLU A 35 24.94 -39.88 9.91
N LEU A 36 24.68 -40.34 11.14
CA LEU A 36 23.45 -41.07 11.44
C LEU A 36 22.22 -40.21 11.14
N PHE A 37 21.27 -40.79 10.41
CA PHE A 37 20.04 -40.11 10.07
C PHE A 37 19.26 -39.71 11.34
N ASN A 38 18.81 -38.46 11.36
CA ASN A 38 17.98 -37.92 12.43
C ASN A 38 16.95 -36.94 11.85
N VAL A 39 15.66 -37.29 11.96
CA VAL A 39 14.57 -36.50 11.43
C VAL A 39 14.47 -35.12 12.09
N GLN A 40 14.97 -34.92 13.32
CA GLN A 40 15.04 -33.60 13.96
C GLN A 40 15.86 -32.60 13.13
N LYS A 41 16.89 -33.07 12.43
CA LYS A 41 17.66 -32.22 11.52
C LYS A 41 16.86 -31.82 10.29
N VAL A 42 15.98 -32.73 9.82
CA VAL A 42 15.03 -32.42 8.74
C VAL A 42 14.09 -31.32 9.19
N ILE A 43 13.45 -31.47 10.36
CA ILE A 43 12.53 -30.44 10.90
C ILE A 43 13.24 -29.10 11.11
N SER A 44 14.47 -29.09 11.61
CA SER A 44 15.27 -27.86 11.72
C SER A 44 15.54 -27.22 10.36
N ALA A 45 15.84 -28.01 9.33
CA ALA A 45 16.12 -27.49 7.99
C ALA A 45 14.85 -26.95 7.30
N VAL A 46 13.73 -27.68 7.40
CA VAL A 46 12.45 -27.23 6.83
C VAL A 46 11.87 -26.04 7.58
N GLY A 47 12.07 -25.97 8.91
CA GLY A 47 11.69 -24.81 9.73
C GLY A 47 12.41 -23.53 9.28
N LYS A 48 13.71 -23.61 9.01
CA LYS A 48 14.49 -22.49 8.42
C LYS A 48 13.96 -22.09 7.03
N SER A 49 13.48 -23.04 6.25
CA SER A 49 12.90 -22.77 4.92
C SER A 49 11.49 -22.18 5.03
N ALA A 50 10.69 -22.61 6.01
CA ALA A 50 9.41 -22.02 6.33
C ALA A 50 9.57 -20.55 6.79
N TYR A 51 10.55 -20.29 7.66
CA TYR A 51 10.87 -18.92 8.09
C TYR A 51 11.24 -18.02 6.90
N ARG A 52 12.06 -18.49 5.97
CA ARG A 52 12.38 -17.75 4.74
C ARG A 52 11.16 -17.53 3.83
N ALA A 53 10.23 -18.49 3.81
CA ALA A 53 8.96 -18.38 3.09
C ALA A 53 7.89 -17.61 3.89
N LEU A 54 8.25 -17.01 5.02
CA LEU A 54 7.39 -16.21 5.88
C LEU A 54 6.14 -16.96 6.35
N THR A 55 6.30 -18.25 6.65
CA THR A 55 5.26 -19.12 7.17
C THR A 55 5.79 -19.99 8.30
N LYS A 56 4.89 -20.64 9.03
CA LYS A 56 5.22 -21.63 10.08
C LYS A 56 4.49 -22.94 9.80
N PHE A 57 5.02 -24.03 10.27
CA PHE A 57 4.34 -25.33 10.27
C PHE A 57 3.48 -25.48 11.52
N THR A 58 2.30 -26.12 11.36
CA THR A 58 1.57 -26.66 12.50
C THR A 58 2.25 -27.93 13.01
N LYS A 59 1.81 -28.44 14.17
CA LYS A 59 2.32 -29.69 14.73
C LYS A 59 2.03 -30.86 13.79
N GLU A 60 0.80 -30.94 13.31
CA GLU A 60 0.33 -31.98 12.38
C GLU A 60 1.12 -31.98 11.07
N GLU A 61 1.40 -30.79 10.52
CA GLU A 61 2.23 -30.64 9.32
C GLU A 61 3.66 -31.14 9.55
N LYS A 62 4.26 -30.87 10.72
CA LYS A 62 5.59 -31.37 11.08
C LYS A 62 5.60 -32.91 11.21
N GLU A 63 4.58 -33.48 11.85
CA GLU A 63 4.42 -34.93 12.00
C GLU A 63 4.25 -35.63 10.65
N GLN A 64 3.44 -35.06 9.74
CA GLN A 64 3.27 -35.56 8.37
C GLN A 64 4.60 -35.59 7.59
N ILE A 65 5.39 -34.51 7.69
CA ILE A 65 6.71 -34.44 7.07
C ILE A 65 7.64 -35.51 7.65
N CYS A 66 7.68 -35.66 8.97
CA CYS A 66 8.51 -36.67 9.64
C CYS A 66 8.15 -38.07 9.20
N GLN A 67 6.87 -38.42 9.22
CA GLN A 67 6.38 -39.74 8.82
C GLN A 67 6.73 -40.04 7.36
N TYR A 68 6.41 -39.12 6.45
CA TYR A 68 6.72 -39.28 5.03
C TYR A 68 8.22 -39.51 4.78
N VAL A 69 9.08 -38.71 5.43
CA VAL A 69 10.54 -38.83 5.25
C VAL A 69 11.05 -40.15 5.78
N VAL A 70 10.59 -40.61 6.94
CA VAL A 70 11.01 -41.89 7.54
C VAL A 70 10.52 -43.04 6.66
N ASP A 71 9.28 -43.04 6.19
CA ASP A 71 8.74 -44.10 5.33
C ASP A 71 9.55 -44.19 4.03
N LYS A 72 9.83 -43.06 3.37
CA LYS A 72 10.61 -43.05 2.14
C LYS A 72 12.05 -43.49 2.34
N VAL A 73 12.66 -43.18 3.47
CA VAL A 73 14.01 -43.65 3.82
C VAL A 73 14.03 -45.17 4.07
N ASN A 74 12.98 -45.73 4.72
CA ASN A 74 12.84 -47.18 4.91
C ASN A 74 12.63 -47.92 3.57
N GLU A 75 11.85 -47.36 2.65
CA GLU A 75 11.60 -47.91 1.30
C GLU A 75 12.90 -48.08 0.46
N LEU A 76 13.94 -47.29 0.74
CA LEU A 76 15.19 -47.35 -0.04
C LEU A 76 15.98 -48.66 0.15
N GLU A 77 15.74 -49.42 1.23
CA GLU A 77 16.41 -50.69 1.56
C GLU A 77 17.94 -50.61 1.56
N VAL A 78 18.53 -49.42 1.76
CA VAL A 78 19.99 -49.18 1.84
C VAL A 78 20.37 -48.54 3.18
N ASP A 79 21.56 -48.87 3.69
CA ASP A 79 22.03 -48.31 4.95
C ASP A 79 22.73 -46.95 4.78
N GLU A 80 23.07 -46.59 3.56
CA GLU A 80 23.74 -45.33 3.23
C GLU A 80 22.93 -44.53 2.19
N VAL A 81 22.46 -43.38 2.56
CA VAL A 81 21.65 -42.49 1.69
C VAL A 81 22.46 -41.25 1.32
N PRO A 82 22.80 -41.05 0.04
CA PRO A 82 23.46 -39.81 -0.41
C PRO A 82 22.61 -38.57 -0.13
N ILE A 83 23.26 -37.49 0.32
CA ILE A 83 22.58 -36.24 0.66
C ILE A 83 21.67 -35.68 -0.48
N PRO A 84 21.97 -35.83 -1.80
CA PRO A 84 21.06 -35.42 -2.86
C PRO A 84 19.74 -36.19 -2.86
N ILE A 85 19.78 -37.52 -2.54
CA ILE A 85 18.56 -38.34 -2.45
C ILE A 85 17.74 -37.91 -1.23
N MET A 86 18.38 -37.65 -0.09
CA MET A 86 17.74 -37.15 1.12
C MET A 86 17.03 -35.80 0.83
N HIS A 87 17.67 -34.88 0.12
CA HIS A 87 17.06 -33.62 -0.28
C HIS A 87 15.82 -33.82 -1.15
N ASN A 88 15.83 -34.76 -2.07
CA ASN A 88 14.67 -35.03 -2.92
C ASN A 88 13.49 -35.60 -2.12
N ILE A 89 13.75 -36.49 -1.15
CA ILE A 89 12.71 -37.02 -0.25
C ILE A 89 12.08 -35.90 0.57
N VAL A 90 12.89 -35.03 1.18
CA VAL A 90 12.40 -33.89 1.97
C VAL A 90 11.62 -32.90 1.11
N GLU A 91 12.08 -32.63 -0.10
CA GLU A 91 11.39 -31.77 -1.06
C GLU A 91 10.02 -32.34 -1.44
N SER A 92 9.94 -33.64 -1.71
CA SER A 92 8.66 -34.32 -2.02
C SER A 92 7.67 -34.27 -0.84
N ALA A 93 8.17 -34.42 0.40
CA ALA A 93 7.33 -34.24 1.59
C ALA A 93 6.77 -32.82 1.68
N LEU A 94 7.60 -31.81 1.42
CA LEU A 94 7.20 -30.41 1.45
C LEU A 94 6.23 -30.03 0.34
N GLU A 95 6.38 -30.61 -0.87
CA GLU A 95 5.43 -30.38 -1.97
C GLU A 95 4.01 -30.84 -1.61
N GLN A 96 3.89 -31.94 -0.84
CA GLN A 96 2.59 -32.44 -0.40
C GLN A 96 1.98 -31.63 0.75
N VAL A 97 2.80 -31.19 1.69
CA VAL A 97 2.32 -30.52 2.93
C VAL A 97 2.22 -29.02 2.75
N LYS A 98 3.24 -28.39 2.14
CA LYS A 98 3.33 -26.93 2.02
C LYS A 98 4.21 -26.50 0.84
N PRO A 99 3.67 -26.43 -0.39
CA PRO A 99 4.45 -26.18 -1.61
C PRO A 99 5.31 -24.92 -1.60
N ILE A 100 4.86 -23.84 -0.92
CA ILE A 100 5.64 -22.60 -0.79
C ILE A 100 6.97 -22.84 -0.04
N VAL A 101 6.98 -23.75 0.94
CA VAL A 101 8.18 -24.10 1.68
C VAL A 101 9.06 -25.07 0.88
N ALA A 102 8.46 -25.96 0.08
CA ALA A 102 9.21 -26.81 -0.86
C ALA A 102 10.06 -25.96 -1.81
N LYS A 103 9.46 -24.91 -2.39
CA LYS A 103 10.18 -23.95 -3.22
C LYS A 103 11.33 -23.29 -2.46
N SER A 104 11.08 -22.76 -1.26
CA SER A 104 12.13 -22.13 -0.44
C SER A 104 13.27 -23.10 -0.08
N TYR A 105 12.94 -24.38 0.17
CA TYR A 105 13.92 -25.43 0.45
C TYR A 105 14.78 -25.75 -0.76
N ARG A 106 14.18 -25.91 -1.93
CA ARG A 106 14.84 -26.14 -3.23
C ARG A 106 15.77 -24.99 -3.60
N ASP A 107 15.29 -23.77 -3.45
CA ASP A 107 16.02 -22.55 -3.73
C ASP A 107 17.27 -22.43 -2.85
N TYR A 108 17.18 -22.78 -1.56
CA TYR A 108 18.32 -22.78 -0.67
C TYR A 108 19.35 -23.88 -1.01
N ARG A 109 18.88 -25.07 -1.42
CA ARG A 109 19.76 -26.14 -1.88
C ARG A 109 20.60 -25.74 -3.09
N ASN A 110 19.98 -25.03 -4.03
CA ASN A 110 20.61 -24.53 -5.26
C ASN A 110 21.24 -23.13 -5.09
N TYR A 111 21.29 -22.66 -3.86
CA TYR A 111 21.62 -21.29 -3.45
C TYR A 111 22.80 -20.65 -4.19
N LYS A 112 23.93 -21.35 -4.34
CA LYS A 112 25.10 -20.76 -4.99
C LYS A 112 24.82 -20.40 -6.45
N GLN A 113 24.24 -21.33 -7.20
CA GLN A 113 23.98 -21.13 -8.63
C GLN A 113 22.90 -20.10 -8.88
N ASP A 114 21.79 -20.19 -8.13
CA ASP A 114 20.65 -19.28 -8.25
C ASP A 114 20.97 -17.90 -7.71
N PHE A 115 21.76 -17.81 -6.63
CA PHE A 115 22.19 -16.54 -6.06
C PHE A 115 23.13 -15.77 -7.00
N VAL A 116 24.11 -16.46 -7.60
CA VAL A 116 25.00 -15.83 -8.60
C VAL A 116 24.20 -15.35 -9.79
N ARG A 117 23.26 -16.15 -10.31
CA ARG A 117 22.39 -15.74 -11.43
C ARG A 117 21.53 -14.53 -11.08
N MET A 118 20.88 -14.55 -9.91
CA MET A 118 20.10 -13.43 -9.40
C MET A 118 20.94 -12.16 -9.28
N LEU A 119 22.15 -12.25 -8.72
CA LEU A 119 23.06 -11.10 -8.61
C LEU A 119 23.50 -10.60 -9.98
N ASP A 120 23.74 -11.48 -10.94
CA ASP A 120 24.12 -11.12 -12.31
C ASP A 120 22.97 -10.36 -13.01
N ASP A 121 21.73 -10.82 -12.84
CA ASP A 121 20.54 -10.15 -13.37
C ASP A 121 20.33 -8.77 -12.72
N VAL A 122 20.46 -8.67 -11.38
CA VAL A 122 20.44 -7.39 -10.67
C VAL A 122 21.57 -6.48 -11.14
N TYR A 123 22.79 -7.00 -11.32
CA TYR A 123 23.93 -6.21 -11.80
C TYR A 123 23.69 -5.67 -13.20
N LYS A 124 23.25 -6.51 -14.16
CA LYS A 124 22.96 -6.09 -15.54
C LYS A 124 21.89 -5.00 -15.59
N LYS A 125 20.79 -5.18 -14.85
CA LYS A 125 19.73 -4.17 -14.77
C LYS A 125 20.23 -2.89 -14.08
N SER A 126 21.04 -3.01 -13.03
CA SER A 126 21.64 -1.85 -12.34
C SER A 126 22.53 -1.03 -13.27
N GLN A 127 23.33 -1.67 -14.12
CA GLN A 127 24.12 -0.97 -15.14
C GLN A 127 23.22 -0.20 -16.10
N SER A 128 22.14 -0.81 -16.59
CA SER A 128 21.16 -0.13 -17.45
C SER A 128 20.55 1.09 -16.75
N ILE A 129 20.10 0.94 -15.49
CA ILE A 129 19.53 2.05 -14.71
C ILE A 129 20.55 3.18 -14.50
N MET A 130 21.79 2.85 -14.18
CA MET A 130 22.83 3.85 -13.91
C MET A 130 23.17 4.69 -15.15
N TYR A 131 23.20 4.10 -16.33
CA TYR A 131 23.62 4.80 -17.56
C TYR A 131 22.46 5.33 -18.40
N ILE A 132 21.36 4.58 -18.48
CA ILE A 132 20.23 4.91 -19.38
C ILE A 132 19.06 5.49 -18.58
N GLY A 133 18.88 5.05 -17.32
CA GLY A 133 17.72 5.33 -16.49
C GLY A 133 16.59 4.32 -16.72
N ASP A 134 15.48 4.57 -16.06
CA ASP A 134 14.25 3.76 -16.18
C ASP A 134 13.03 4.69 -16.12
N LYS A 135 12.01 4.40 -16.92
CA LYS A 135 10.78 5.20 -17.03
C LYS A 135 9.53 4.37 -16.72
N GLU A 136 9.62 3.44 -15.79
CA GLU A 136 8.48 2.60 -15.42
C GLU A 136 7.29 3.40 -14.87
N ASN A 137 7.57 4.55 -14.22
CA ASN A 137 6.53 5.39 -13.61
C ASN A 137 6.66 6.87 -14.02
N ALA A 138 5.51 7.51 -14.25
CA ALA A 138 5.44 8.93 -14.58
C ALA A 138 5.86 9.85 -13.41
N ASN A 139 5.90 9.34 -12.17
CA ASN A 139 6.30 10.08 -10.98
C ASN A 139 7.77 9.90 -10.60
N THR A 140 8.62 9.43 -11.51
CA THR A 140 10.06 9.29 -11.30
C THR A 140 10.87 10.15 -12.27
N ASP A 141 11.96 10.72 -11.78
CA ASP A 141 12.99 11.36 -12.61
C ASP A 141 14.27 10.53 -12.55
N SER A 142 14.45 9.66 -13.53
CA SER A 142 15.57 8.72 -13.59
C SER A 142 16.95 9.36 -13.70
N ALA A 143 17.04 10.67 -13.93
CA ALA A 143 18.31 11.41 -13.92
C ALA A 143 18.85 11.61 -12.50
N LEU A 144 17.98 11.68 -11.50
CA LEU A 144 18.37 11.95 -10.12
C LEU A 144 19.04 10.74 -9.44
N VAL A 145 20.06 11.02 -8.62
CA VAL A 145 20.82 9.98 -7.89
C VAL A 145 19.92 9.20 -6.92
N SER A 146 19.02 9.87 -6.20
CA SER A 146 18.06 9.22 -5.30
C SER A 146 17.15 8.25 -6.05
N THR A 147 16.65 8.66 -7.21
CA THR A 147 15.81 7.81 -8.06
C THR A 147 16.57 6.59 -8.57
N LYS A 148 17.79 6.76 -9.05
CA LYS A 148 18.63 5.63 -9.51
C LYS A 148 18.88 4.62 -8.39
N ARG A 149 19.19 5.08 -7.18
CA ARG A 149 19.35 4.19 -6.00
C ARG A 149 18.09 3.40 -5.70
N SER A 150 16.93 4.07 -5.70
CA SER A 150 15.65 3.41 -5.50
C SER A 150 15.33 2.37 -6.57
N LEU A 151 15.57 2.69 -7.84
CA LEU A 151 15.30 1.75 -8.94
C LEU A 151 16.16 0.49 -8.83
N ILE A 152 17.44 0.61 -8.43
CA ILE A 152 18.32 -0.54 -8.18
C ILE A 152 17.82 -1.37 -6.99
N PHE A 153 17.44 -0.70 -5.89
CA PHE A 153 16.87 -1.37 -4.72
C PHE A 153 15.55 -2.08 -5.05
N ASN A 154 14.69 -1.43 -5.84
CA ASN A 154 13.43 -2.00 -6.30
C ASN A 154 13.65 -3.25 -7.16
N GLN A 155 14.67 -3.25 -8.04
CA GLN A 155 15.01 -4.44 -8.82
C GLN A 155 15.43 -5.61 -7.91
N LEU A 156 16.30 -5.34 -6.92
CA LEU A 156 16.68 -6.36 -5.94
C LEU A 156 15.47 -6.90 -5.17
N ASN A 157 14.62 -6.03 -4.66
CA ASN A 157 13.40 -6.43 -3.94
C ASN A 157 12.44 -7.25 -4.80
N LYS A 158 12.28 -6.90 -6.08
CA LYS A 158 11.45 -7.65 -7.04
C LYS A 158 11.95 -9.07 -7.20
N GLU A 159 13.26 -9.27 -7.38
CA GLU A 159 13.88 -10.60 -7.47
C GLU A 159 13.68 -11.41 -6.18
N LEU A 160 13.89 -10.77 -5.02
CA LEU A 160 13.67 -11.42 -3.72
C LEU A 160 12.19 -11.79 -3.52
N TYR A 161 11.26 -10.92 -3.92
CA TYR A 161 9.82 -11.19 -3.83
C TYR A 161 9.42 -12.38 -4.69
N GLN A 162 9.83 -12.40 -5.96
CA GLN A 162 9.54 -13.51 -6.87
C GLN A 162 10.14 -14.82 -6.36
N LYS A 163 11.36 -14.78 -5.83
CA LYS A 163 12.07 -15.99 -5.43
C LYS A 163 11.56 -16.58 -4.11
N PHE A 164 11.24 -15.76 -3.13
CA PHE A 164 10.98 -16.21 -1.76
C PHE A 164 9.53 -16.08 -1.30
N PHE A 165 8.72 -15.30 -2.00
CA PHE A 165 7.34 -15.05 -1.61
C PHE A 165 6.30 -15.69 -2.53
N LEU A 166 6.54 -15.70 -3.85
CA LEU A 166 5.63 -16.30 -4.81
C LEU A 166 5.81 -17.83 -4.91
N THR A 167 4.71 -18.55 -5.10
CA THR A 167 4.75 -19.98 -5.45
C THR A 167 5.18 -20.17 -6.90
N THR A 168 5.53 -21.41 -7.26
CA THR A 168 5.86 -21.76 -8.65
C THR A 168 4.68 -21.50 -9.59
N GLU A 169 3.45 -21.80 -9.14
CA GLU A 169 2.23 -21.59 -9.92
C GLU A 169 1.95 -20.10 -10.15
N GLU A 170 2.14 -19.25 -9.12
CA GLU A 170 2.00 -17.80 -9.24
C GLU A 170 3.03 -17.20 -10.20
N ILE A 171 4.28 -17.66 -10.12
CA ILE A 171 5.33 -17.24 -11.06
C ILE A 171 4.96 -17.66 -12.49
N GLN A 172 4.47 -18.88 -12.69
CA GLN A 172 4.07 -19.36 -13.99
C GLN A 172 2.87 -18.57 -14.53
N ALA A 173 1.85 -18.32 -13.69
CA ALA A 173 0.69 -17.53 -14.08
C ALA A 173 1.08 -16.07 -14.48
N CYS A 174 2.08 -15.48 -13.80
CA CYS A 174 2.64 -14.18 -14.17
C CYS A 174 3.39 -14.24 -15.51
N ARG A 175 4.22 -15.27 -15.72
CA ARG A 175 5.00 -15.45 -16.97
C ARG A 175 4.09 -15.68 -18.17
N ASP A 176 3.06 -16.47 -18.00
CA ASP A 176 2.06 -16.76 -19.04
C ASP A 176 1.12 -15.57 -19.29
N GLY A 177 1.13 -14.56 -18.42
CA GLY A 177 0.35 -13.35 -18.57
C GLY A 177 -1.12 -13.48 -18.16
N TYR A 178 -1.50 -14.51 -17.40
CA TYR A 178 -2.85 -14.63 -16.85
C TYR A 178 -3.12 -13.70 -15.68
N ILE A 179 -2.10 -13.45 -14.86
CA ILE A 179 -2.14 -12.49 -13.75
C ILE A 179 -0.95 -11.54 -13.83
N TYR A 180 -1.15 -10.34 -13.28
CA TYR A 180 -0.08 -9.37 -13.06
C TYR A 180 -0.10 -8.90 -11.61
N VAL A 181 0.97 -9.21 -10.88
CA VAL A 181 1.15 -8.77 -9.49
C VAL A 181 1.77 -7.39 -9.51
N HIS A 182 1.00 -6.37 -9.11
CA HIS A 182 1.46 -4.99 -9.07
C HIS A 182 2.52 -4.78 -8.00
N ASP A 183 3.50 -3.92 -8.29
CA ASP A 183 4.47 -3.38 -7.33
C ASP A 183 5.23 -4.45 -6.52
N MET A 184 5.67 -5.52 -7.17
CA MET A 184 6.40 -6.63 -6.53
C MET A 184 7.61 -6.16 -5.72
N SER A 185 8.23 -5.05 -6.10
CA SER A 185 9.39 -4.46 -5.42
C SER A 185 9.09 -3.90 -4.04
N ALA A 186 7.82 -3.57 -3.75
CA ALA A 186 7.42 -2.87 -2.53
C ALA A 186 6.38 -3.60 -1.68
N ARG A 187 5.69 -4.61 -2.24
CA ARG A 187 4.60 -5.33 -1.55
C ARG A 187 4.99 -6.02 -0.26
N ARG A 188 6.26 -6.32 -0.09
CA ARG A 188 6.76 -6.99 1.10
C ARG A 188 6.91 -6.05 2.29
N ASP A 189 7.13 -4.76 2.05
CA ASP A 189 7.63 -3.86 3.08
C ASP A 189 6.53 -2.94 3.63
N THR A 190 5.43 -2.70 2.88
CA THR A 190 4.38 -1.77 3.28
C THR A 190 3.07 -1.97 2.52
N MET A 191 2.08 -1.14 2.82
CA MET A 191 0.79 -1.10 2.14
C MET A 191 0.85 -0.37 0.79
N ASN A 192 -0.22 -0.50 0.01
CA ASN A 192 -0.37 0.14 -1.29
C ASN A 192 -0.98 1.56 -1.16
N CYS A 193 -2.28 1.70 -1.42
CA CYS A 193 -2.98 2.99 -1.45
C CYS A 193 -3.81 3.22 -0.19
N CYS A 194 -4.09 4.49 0.14
CA CYS A 194 -4.93 4.82 1.29
C CYS A 194 -5.84 6.03 1.05
N LEU A 195 -6.87 6.13 1.90
CA LEU A 195 -7.64 7.32 2.20
C LEU A 195 -7.23 7.78 3.59
N PHE A 196 -6.29 8.72 3.69
CA PHE A 196 -5.67 9.09 4.96
C PHE A 196 -6.51 10.12 5.72
N ASP A 197 -6.70 9.91 7.01
CA ASP A 197 -7.45 10.82 7.88
C ASP A 197 -6.55 11.92 8.44
N VAL A 198 -6.30 12.92 7.60
CA VAL A 198 -5.48 14.08 7.98
C VAL A 198 -6.14 14.89 9.10
N GLN A 199 -7.47 15.01 9.09
CA GLN A 199 -8.17 15.79 10.10
C GLN A 199 -8.01 15.19 11.50
N ASN A 200 -8.12 13.85 11.60
CA ASN A 200 -7.93 13.16 12.87
C ASN A 200 -6.50 13.35 13.41
N VAL A 201 -5.49 13.26 12.54
CA VAL A 201 -4.08 13.50 12.93
C VAL A 201 -3.86 14.93 13.41
N LEU A 202 -4.45 15.96 12.75
CA LEU A 202 -4.27 17.36 13.11
C LEU A 202 -4.93 17.74 14.44
N THR A 203 -6.07 17.10 14.76
CA THR A 203 -6.90 17.47 15.91
C THR A 203 -6.16 17.23 17.23
N GLY A 204 -5.91 18.30 17.99
CA GLY A 204 -5.20 18.25 19.26
C GLY A 204 -3.68 18.17 19.17
N GLY A 205 -3.13 18.07 17.97
CA GLY A 205 -1.69 17.90 17.74
C GLY A 205 -1.26 16.43 17.68
N PHE A 206 -0.02 16.17 17.26
CA PHE A 206 0.53 14.83 17.03
C PHE A 206 2.06 14.83 17.13
N GLU A 207 2.65 13.63 17.23
CA GLU A 207 4.11 13.45 17.22
C GLU A 207 4.60 12.99 15.84
N MET A 208 5.64 13.65 15.33
CA MET A 208 6.32 13.23 14.10
C MET A 208 7.83 13.49 14.22
N GLY A 209 8.63 12.46 13.99
CA GLY A 209 10.09 12.56 14.01
C GLY A 209 10.66 13.02 15.34
N ASN A 210 10.11 12.61 16.47
CA ASN A 210 10.45 12.99 17.84
C ASN A 210 10.15 14.48 18.17
N ILE A 211 9.27 15.10 17.41
CA ILE A 211 8.84 16.49 17.62
C ILE A 211 7.32 16.51 17.74
N TRP A 212 6.81 17.24 18.74
CA TRP A 212 5.39 17.49 18.89
C TRP A 212 4.95 18.62 17.96
N TYR A 213 3.99 18.35 17.09
CA TYR A 213 3.32 19.33 16.24
C TYR A 213 2.03 19.77 16.91
N ASN A 214 1.93 21.05 17.25
CA ASN A 214 0.69 21.60 17.75
C ASN A 214 -0.34 21.73 16.62
N GLU A 215 -1.62 21.61 16.94
CA GLU A 215 -2.69 21.89 15.99
C GLU A 215 -2.54 23.30 15.39
N PRO A 216 -2.62 23.47 14.05
CA PRO A 216 -2.48 24.76 13.39
C PRO A 216 -3.50 25.80 13.89
N LYS A 217 -3.04 27.04 14.04
CA LYS A 217 -3.90 28.19 14.43
C LYS A 217 -4.24 29.11 13.26
N THR A 218 -3.68 28.85 12.10
CA THR A 218 -3.87 29.65 10.88
C THR A 218 -3.82 28.76 9.65
N LEU A 219 -4.34 29.26 8.54
CA LEU A 219 -4.42 28.52 7.30
C LEU A 219 -3.05 28.24 6.67
N ASP A 220 -2.16 29.21 6.68
CA ASP A 220 -0.80 29.08 6.16
C ASP A 220 -0.03 27.97 6.88
N VAL A 221 -0.10 27.93 8.22
CA VAL A 221 0.52 26.85 9.02
C VAL A 221 -0.16 25.51 8.76
N ALA A 222 -1.51 25.49 8.56
CA ALA A 222 -2.21 24.26 8.22
C ALA A 222 -1.72 23.66 6.91
N PHE A 223 -1.51 24.48 5.87
CA PHE A 223 -0.94 24.03 4.60
C PHE A 223 0.46 23.42 4.78
N ASP A 224 1.32 24.03 5.59
CA ASP A 224 2.66 23.51 5.80
C ASP A 224 2.64 22.19 6.59
N VAL A 225 1.91 22.12 7.69
CA VAL A 225 1.81 20.91 8.51
C VAL A 225 1.17 19.76 7.78
N ILE A 226 0.07 19.99 7.02
CA ILE A 226 -0.54 18.97 6.16
C ILE A 226 0.45 18.50 5.11
N GLY A 227 1.20 19.42 4.50
CA GLY A 227 2.24 19.07 3.54
C GLY A 227 3.30 18.13 4.14
N ASP A 228 3.72 18.38 5.36
CA ASP A 228 4.70 17.55 6.08
C ASP A 228 4.13 16.17 6.45
N ILE A 229 2.87 16.10 6.92
CA ILE A 229 2.15 14.84 7.18
C ILE A 229 2.10 14.00 5.90
N VAL A 230 1.65 14.62 4.79
CA VAL A 230 1.49 13.94 3.50
C VAL A 230 2.83 13.40 3.00
N LEU A 231 3.89 14.21 3.01
CA LEU A 231 5.22 13.78 2.56
C LEU A 231 5.79 12.67 3.44
N SER A 232 5.66 12.79 4.76
CA SER A 232 6.15 11.79 5.71
C SER A 232 5.39 10.47 5.59
N ALA A 233 4.05 10.49 5.67
CA ALA A 233 3.23 9.29 5.62
C ALA A 233 3.27 8.62 4.22
N ALA A 234 3.20 9.38 3.13
CA ALA A 234 3.28 8.86 1.78
C ALA A 234 4.64 8.21 1.46
N SER A 235 5.72 8.64 2.10
CA SER A 235 7.05 8.02 1.94
C SER A 235 7.12 6.60 2.52
N GLN A 236 6.18 6.23 3.39
CA GLN A 236 6.11 4.91 4.03
C GLN A 236 5.17 3.93 3.31
N GLN A 237 4.64 4.29 2.14
CA GLN A 237 3.79 3.42 1.30
C GLN A 237 4.23 3.48 -0.16
N TYR A 238 3.80 2.54 -1.00
CA TYR A 238 4.22 2.51 -2.40
C TYR A 238 3.15 2.97 -3.40
N GLY A 239 1.89 3.04 -2.99
CA GLY A 239 0.77 3.47 -3.83
C GLY A 239 0.32 4.91 -3.58
N GLY A 240 -0.88 5.24 -4.05
CA GLY A 240 -1.45 6.57 -3.96
C GLY A 240 -1.90 6.94 -2.55
N PHE A 241 -1.65 8.18 -2.18
CA PHE A 241 -2.06 8.78 -0.92
C PHE A 241 -3.16 9.80 -1.19
N THR A 242 -4.37 9.56 -0.67
CA THR A 242 -5.50 10.47 -0.88
C THR A 242 -5.86 11.20 0.41
N VAL A 243 -6.01 12.52 0.30
CA VAL A 243 -6.61 13.39 1.33
C VAL A 243 -8.05 13.69 0.90
N PRO A 244 -9.06 13.05 1.52
CA PRO A 244 -10.45 13.28 1.16
C PRO A 244 -10.96 14.63 1.66
N SER A 245 -11.81 15.29 0.86
CA SER A 245 -12.55 16.52 1.24
C SER A 245 -11.67 17.62 1.82
N VAL A 246 -10.61 17.95 1.11
CA VAL A 246 -9.58 18.90 1.58
C VAL A 246 -10.16 20.31 1.82
N ASP A 247 -11.21 20.69 1.12
CA ASP A 247 -11.97 21.93 1.30
C ASP A 247 -12.56 22.01 2.71
N LEU A 248 -13.14 20.91 3.20
CA LEU A 248 -13.70 20.83 4.56
C LEU A 248 -12.61 20.79 5.64
N ILE A 249 -11.49 20.13 5.36
CA ILE A 249 -10.35 20.07 6.29
C ILE A 249 -9.73 21.46 6.51
N LEU A 250 -9.62 22.27 5.45
CA LEU A 250 -9.01 23.60 5.49
C LEU A 250 -9.95 24.68 6.02
N GLU A 251 -11.26 24.51 5.93
CA GLU A 251 -12.28 25.50 6.31
C GLU A 251 -12.09 26.05 7.74
N PRO A 252 -11.93 25.25 8.81
CA PRO A 252 -11.79 25.76 10.17
C PRO A 252 -10.49 26.58 10.37
N TYR A 253 -9.43 26.26 9.63
CA TYR A 253 -8.18 27.01 9.70
C TYR A 253 -8.29 28.35 8.93
N ALA A 254 -9.03 28.37 7.83
CA ALA A 254 -9.36 29.59 7.11
C ALA A 254 -10.21 30.54 7.96
N GLU A 255 -11.16 30.01 8.71
CA GLU A 255 -11.96 30.80 9.65
C GLU A 255 -11.08 31.40 10.77
N LYS A 256 -10.16 30.62 11.33
CA LYS A 256 -9.18 31.14 12.33
C LYS A 256 -8.31 32.26 11.75
N SER A 257 -7.81 32.11 10.50
CA SER A 257 -7.05 33.16 9.79
C SER A 257 -7.88 34.40 9.55
N TYR A 258 -9.14 34.25 9.09
CA TYR A 258 -10.07 35.34 8.87
C TYR A 258 -10.32 36.14 10.14
N ASN A 259 -10.67 35.47 11.24
CA ASN A 259 -10.93 36.12 12.51
C ASN A 259 -9.72 36.87 13.05
N ARG A 260 -8.52 36.30 12.86
CA ARG A 260 -7.25 36.96 13.21
C ARG A 260 -7.01 38.23 12.39
N ALA A 261 -7.26 38.17 11.09
CA ALA A 261 -7.10 39.30 10.18
C ALA A 261 -8.12 40.41 10.50
N LEU A 262 -9.39 40.04 10.69
CA LEU A 262 -10.46 40.96 11.03
C LEU A 262 -10.15 41.71 12.34
N ALA A 263 -9.81 41.01 13.41
CA ALA A 263 -9.43 41.63 14.70
C ALA A 263 -8.22 42.55 14.55
N LYS A 264 -7.28 42.25 13.65
CA LYS A 264 -6.15 43.15 13.35
C LYS A 264 -6.63 44.46 12.71
N TYR A 265 -7.48 44.39 11.71
CA TYR A 265 -7.99 45.59 11.01
C TYR A 265 -8.89 46.43 11.88
N GLU A 266 -9.77 45.83 12.70
CA GLU A 266 -10.59 46.52 13.67
C GLU A 266 -9.72 47.29 14.68
N ARG A 267 -8.65 46.66 15.24
CA ARG A 267 -7.70 47.31 16.14
C ARG A 267 -6.98 48.49 15.50
N LEU A 268 -6.79 48.46 14.18
CA LEU A 268 -6.18 49.54 13.41
C LEU A 268 -7.18 50.67 13.08
N GLY A 269 -8.46 50.56 13.47
CA GLY A 269 -9.49 51.55 13.22
C GLY A 269 -10.00 51.58 11.78
N VAL A 270 -9.84 50.46 11.03
CA VAL A 270 -10.37 50.30 9.66
C VAL A 270 -11.91 50.19 9.73
N ALA A 271 -12.63 50.82 8.80
CA ALA A 271 -14.07 50.71 8.73
C ALA A 271 -14.51 49.24 8.54
N ALA A 272 -15.60 48.79 9.16
CA ALA A 272 -15.98 47.40 9.29
C ALA A 272 -16.11 46.67 7.92
N ASP A 273 -16.77 47.33 6.93
CA ASP A 273 -16.94 46.81 5.58
C ASP A 273 -15.60 46.63 4.83
N VAL A 274 -14.66 47.55 5.07
CA VAL A 274 -13.30 47.47 4.52
C VAL A 274 -12.49 46.37 5.25
N ALA A 275 -12.59 46.32 6.60
CA ALA A 275 -11.92 45.29 7.38
C ALA A 275 -12.34 43.88 7.00
N GLU A 276 -13.63 43.63 6.81
CA GLU A 276 -14.14 42.34 6.33
C GLU A 276 -13.63 41.99 4.92
N ARG A 277 -13.63 42.93 3.99
CA ARG A 277 -13.14 42.73 2.63
C ARG A 277 -11.66 42.41 2.59
N GLU A 278 -10.85 43.17 3.34
CA GLU A 278 -9.40 42.96 3.41
C GLU A 278 -9.06 41.65 4.12
N ALA A 279 -9.79 41.30 5.19
CA ALA A 279 -9.60 40.00 5.86
C ALA A 279 -9.91 38.81 4.93
N LEU A 280 -10.93 38.91 4.08
CA LEU A 280 -11.22 37.90 3.06
C LEU A 280 -10.14 37.82 1.98
N ALA A 281 -9.62 38.97 1.56
CA ALA A 281 -8.55 39.03 0.58
C ALA A 281 -7.24 38.37 1.14
N ASP A 282 -6.94 38.60 2.42
CA ASP A 282 -5.82 37.94 3.10
C ASP A 282 -5.99 36.42 3.11
N VAL A 283 -7.16 35.89 3.49
CA VAL A 283 -7.44 34.44 3.47
C VAL A 283 -7.36 33.86 2.06
N LYS A 284 -7.92 34.55 1.05
CA LYS A 284 -7.83 34.11 -0.35
C LYS A 284 -6.35 34.00 -0.77
N LYS A 285 -5.51 34.95 -0.36
CA LYS A 285 -4.09 34.93 -0.65
C LYS A 285 -3.37 33.79 0.08
N GLU A 286 -3.73 33.49 1.33
CA GLU A 286 -3.19 32.32 2.04
C GLU A 286 -3.55 31.03 1.29
N PHE A 287 -4.78 30.86 0.80
CA PHE A 287 -5.17 29.73 -0.05
C PHE A 287 -4.35 29.66 -1.34
N GLU A 288 -4.20 30.78 -2.07
CA GLU A 288 -3.42 30.81 -3.31
C GLU A 288 -1.96 30.35 -3.07
N GLN A 289 -1.32 30.88 -2.02
CA GLN A 289 0.05 30.51 -1.69
C GLN A 289 0.17 29.10 -1.16
N GLY A 290 -0.79 28.63 -0.36
CA GLY A 290 -0.83 27.28 0.18
C GLY A 290 -0.97 26.22 -0.91
N PHE A 291 -1.92 26.36 -1.83
CA PHE A 291 -2.07 25.42 -2.95
C PHE A 291 -0.90 25.48 -3.92
N GLN A 292 -0.33 26.66 -4.18
CA GLN A 292 0.90 26.77 -4.96
C GLN A 292 2.07 26.06 -4.27
N GLY A 293 2.19 26.19 -2.94
CA GLY A 293 3.18 25.48 -2.15
C GLY A 293 3.03 23.96 -2.24
N TRP A 294 1.79 23.43 -2.20
CA TRP A 294 1.54 22.00 -2.40
C TRP A 294 1.89 21.55 -3.81
N GLU A 295 1.59 22.33 -4.84
CA GLU A 295 2.01 22.02 -6.20
C GLU A 295 3.53 21.93 -6.33
N TYR A 296 4.29 22.75 -5.60
CA TYR A 296 5.75 22.63 -5.56
C TYR A 296 6.22 21.40 -4.78
N LYS A 297 5.70 21.21 -3.55
CA LYS A 297 6.10 20.09 -2.67
C LYS A 297 5.83 18.73 -3.33
N PHE A 298 4.66 18.56 -3.99
CA PHE A 298 4.24 17.26 -4.52
C PHE A 298 4.75 16.94 -5.93
N ASN A 299 5.36 17.90 -6.62
CA ASN A 299 6.00 17.68 -7.92
C ASN A 299 7.53 17.75 -7.86
N THR A 300 8.09 17.53 -6.66
CA THR A 300 9.53 17.52 -6.44
C THR A 300 9.92 16.24 -5.71
N VAL A 301 11.06 15.65 -6.10
CA VAL A 301 11.64 14.52 -5.34
C VAL A 301 12.18 15.07 -4.03
N ALA A 302 11.41 14.96 -2.96
CA ALA A 302 11.71 15.55 -1.66
C ALA A 302 12.34 14.56 -0.67
N SER A 303 12.43 13.27 -1.02
CA SER A 303 12.94 12.23 -0.13
C SER A 303 13.99 11.35 -0.80
N SER A 304 14.71 10.57 0.01
CA SER A 304 15.64 9.55 -0.47
C SER A 304 14.97 8.39 -1.22
N ARG A 305 13.64 8.30 -1.17
CA ARG A 305 12.86 7.33 -1.94
C ARG A 305 12.98 7.53 -3.45
N GLY A 306 13.26 8.76 -3.91
CA GLY A 306 13.60 9.05 -5.29
C GLY A 306 12.42 9.13 -6.26
N ASP A 307 11.18 9.21 -5.76
CA ASP A 307 9.98 9.46 -6.54
C ASP A 307 9.24 10.72 -6.05
N TYR A 308 8.33 11.21 -6.87
CA TYR A 308 7.35 12.20 -6.46
C TYR A 308 6.25 11.51 -5.65
N PRO A 309 5.76 12.12 -4.55
CA PRO A 309 4.65 11.54 -3.81
C PRO A 309 3.38 11.49 -4.70
N PHE A 310 2.74 10.32 -4.78
CA PHE A 310 1.56 10.10 -5.60
C PHE A 310 0.29 10.56 -4.85
N ILE A 311 0.08 11.88 -4.81
CA ILE A 311 -0.96 12.51 -4.00
C ILE A 311 -2.22 12.76 -4.80
N THR A 312 -3.37 12.48 -4.18
CA THR A 312 -4.70 12.86 -4.65
C THR A 312 -5.41 13.65 -3.56
N VAL A 313 -6.14 14.67 -3.94
CA VAL A 313 -7.06 15.41 -3.07
C VAL A 313 -8.46 15.37 -3.67
N THR A 314 -9.50 15.30 -2.81
CA THR A 314 -10.87 15.48 -3.26
C THR A 314 -11.45 16.74 -2.65
N ALA A 315 -12.32 17.45 -3.37
CA ALA A 315 -13.01 18.64 -2.92
C ALA A 315 -14.27 18.87 -3.76
N GLY A 316 -15.12 19.81 -3.35
CA GLY A 316 -16.24 20.27 -4.14
C GLY A 316 -17.60 20.21 -3.46
N THR A 317 -17.75 19.61 -2.30
CA THR A 317 -19.05 19.50 -1.60
C THR A 317 -19.22 20.47 -0.44
N GLY A 318 -18.18 21.19 -0.05
CA GLY A 318 -18.24 22.17 1.02
C GLY A 318 -19.07 23.39 0.63
N THR A 319 -20.20 23.64 1.34
CA THR A 319 -21.08 24.77 1.12
C THR A 319 -20.71 26.00 1.93
N GLY A 320 -19.83 25.86 2.92
CA GLY A 320 -19.35 26.97 3.72
C GLY A 320 -18.51 27.96 2.91
N LYS A 321 -18.48 29.20 3.35
CA LYS A 321 -17.79 30.32 2.67
C LYS A 321 -16.32 29.99 2.35
N PHE A 322 -15.61 29.43 3.31
CA PHE A 322 -14.18 29.15 3.17
C PHE A 322 -13.92 27.82 2.45
N ALA A 323 -14.82 26.83 2.56
CA ALA A 323 -14.73 25.59 1.77
C ALA A 323 -14.94 25.87 0.28
N LYS A 324 -15.92 26.73 -0.08
CA LYS A 324 -16.11 27.22 -1.46
C LYS A 324 -14.86 27.94 -1.96
N MET A 325 -14.33 28.88 -1.15
CA MET A 325 -13.13 29.64 -1.49
C MET A 325 -11.92 28.70 -1.69
N ALA A 326 -11.77 27.68 -0.85
CA ALA A 326 -10.70 26.69 -0.98
C ALA A 326 -10.77 25.94 -2.33
N THR A 327 -11.95 25.40 -2.67
CA THR A 327 -12.14 24.65 -3.93
C THR A 327 -11.90 25.52 -5.14
N ILE A 328 -12.52 26.71 -5.21
CA ILE A 328 -12.34 27.65 -6.32
C ILE A 328 -10.88 28.05 -6.47
N THR A 329 -10.22 28.44 -5.36
CA THR A 329 -8.82 28.89 -5.40
C THR A 329 -7.86 27.75 -5.82
N MET A 330 -8.09 26.51 -5.35
CA MET A 330 -7.33 25.36 -5.78
C MET A 330 -7.41 25.14 -7.30
N LEU A 331 -8.62 25.24 -7.86
CA LEU A 331 -8.85 25.10 -9.30
C LEU A 331 -8.24 26.28 -10.10
N GLU A 332 -8.32 27.50 -9.58
CA GLU A 332 -7.67 28.68 -10.18
C GLU A 332 -6.14 28.53 -10.21
N VAL A 333 -5.52 28.07 -9.12
CA VAL A 333 -4.07 27.85 -9.04
C VAL A 333 -3.65 26.80 -10.07
N ARG A 334 -4.36 25.65 -10.14
CA ARG A 334 -4.14 24.62 -11.15
C ARG A 334 -4.27 25.15 -12.57
N ARG A 335 -5.31 25.95 -12.85
CA ARG A 335 -5.56 26.56 -14.15
C ARG A 335 -4.46 27.55 -14.54
N LYS A 336 -3.94 28.33 -13.59
CA LYS A 336 -2.80 29.26 -13.82
C LYS A 336 -1.51 28.51 -14.16
N GLY A 337 -1.31 27.32 -13.61
CA GLY A 337 -0.10 26.51 -13.78
C GLY A 337 1.14 27.10 -13.12
N GLN A 338 2.24 26.34 -13.12
CA GLN A 338 3.51 26.71 -12.51
C GLN A 338 4.62 26.91 -13.57
N GLY A 339 5.60 27.73 -13.26
CA GLY A 339 6.74 28.00 -14.13
C GLY A 339 7.07 29.48 -14.30
N LYS A 340 8.00 29.79 -15.20
CA LYS A 340 8.39 31.16 -15.55
C LYS A 340 7.23 31.92 -16.22
N LYS A 341 7.23 33.24 -16.12
CA LYS A 341 6.11 34.13 -16.50
C LYS A 341 5.42 33.74 -17.81
N ASP A 342 6.16 33.46 -18.86
CA ASP A 342 5.59 33.18 -20.20
C ASP A 342 5.62 31.68 -20.56
N HIS A 343 5.95 30.81 -19.60
CA HIS A 343 6.12 29.37 -19.80
C HIS A 343 5.47 28.57 -18.66
N LYS A 344 4.27 28.95 -18.24
CA LYS A 344 3.52 28.22 -17.22
C LYS A 344 2.92 26.95 -17.79
N LYS A 345 3.05 25.85 -17.04
CA LYS A 345 2.49 24.53 -17.38
C LYS A 345 1.66 23.99 -16.22
N PRO A 346 0.59 23.24 -16.49
CA PRO A 346 -0.08 22.47 -15.46
C PRO A 346 0.88 21.47 -14.83
N VAL A 347 0.75 21.27 -13.53
CA VAL A 347 1.52 20.26 -12.79
C VAL A 347 0.70 18.98 -12.63
N LEU A 348 1.35 17.86 -12.30
CA LEU A 348 0.70 16.57 -12.19
C LEU A 348 0.03 16.40 -10.81
N PHE A 349 0.74 16.74 -9.74
CA PHE A 349 0.29 16.52 -8.36
C PHE A 349 -0.01 17.83 -7.61
N PRO A 350 -0.94 17.77 -6.63
CA PRO A 350 -1.83 16.66 -6.34
C PRO A 350 -2.81 16.42 -7.50
N LYS A 351 -3.19 15.17 -7.75
CA LYS A 351 -4.35 14.89 -8.60
C LYS A 351 -5.57 15.42 -7.90
N ILE A 352 -6.42 16.16 -8.62
CA ILE A 352 -7.64 16.76 -8.09
C ILE A 352 -8.83 15.92 -8.55
N VAL A 353 -9.68 15.50 -7.63
CA VAL A 353 -10.96 14.88 -7.91
C VAL A 353 -12.07 15.79 -7.44
N PHE A 354 -12.90 16.26 -8.37
CA PHE A 354 -14.06 17.08 -8.10
C PHE A 354 -15.26 16.20 -7.74
N LEU A 355 -15.82 16.40 -6.56
CA LEU A 355 -16.98 15.68 -6.05
C LEU A 355 -18.24 16.38 -6.54
N TYR A 356 -18.86 15.84 -7.59
CA TYR A 356 -20.03 16.43 -8.23
C TYR A 356 -21.33 15.88 -7.66
N ASP A 357 -22.19 16.77 -7.18
CA ASP A 357 -23.59 16.51 -6.80
C ASP A 357 -24.50 17.45 -7.58
N GLU A 358 -25.41 16.92 -8.41
CA GLU A 358 -26.33 17.71 -9.24
C GLU A 358 -27.26 18.59 -8.40
N ASN A 359 -27.52 18.25 -7.14
CA ASN A 359 -28.35 19.03 -6.23
C ASN A 359 -27.60 20.24 -5.63
N LEU A 360 -26.29 20.25 -5.69
CA LEU A 360 -25.42 21.31 -5.17
C LEU A 360 -24.82 22.17 -6.30
N HIS A 361 -24.53 21.60 -7.47
CA HIS A 361 -23.72 22.20 -8.53
C HIS A 361 -24.54 22.61 -9.77
N GLY A 362 -25.84 22.32 -9.82
CA GLY A 362 -26.69 22.71 -10.95
C GLY A 362 -26.97 24.21 -11.00
N PRO A 363 -27.58 24.67 -12.09
CA PRO A 363 -27.98 26.09 -12.23
C PRO A 363 -28.84 26.58 -11.06
N GLY A 364 -28.50 27.74 -10.49
CA GLY A 364 -29.17 28.33 -9.33
C GLY A 364 -28.92 27.58 -8.01
N LYS A 365 -28.00 26.62 -7.94
CA LYS A 365 -27.67 25.87 -6.74
C LYS A 365 -26.49 26.51 -5.96
N PRO A 366 -26.32 26.15 -4.67
CA PRO A 366 -25.34 26.82 -3.79
C PRO A 366 -23.89 26.79 -4.27
N LEU A 367 -23.53 25.80 -5.08
CA LEU A 367 -22.15 25.55 -5.56
C LEU A 367 -22.03 25.67 -7.10
N GLU A 368 -22.93 26.43 -7.75
CA GLU A 368 -22.85 26.70 -9.19
C GLU A 368 -21.49 27.33 -9.56
N ASP A 369 -21.05 28.34 -8.80
CA ASP A 369 -19.77 29.02 -8.98
C ASP A 369 -18.56 28.08 -8.83
N VAL A 370 -18.64 27.10 -7.91
CA VAL A 370 -17.62 26.05 -7.74
C VAL A 370 -17.58 25.11 -8.95
N PHE A 371 -18.76 24.76 -9.49
CA PHE A 371 -18.86 23.94 -10.70
C PHE A 371 -18.27 24.67 -11.92
N GLU A 372 -18.60 25.94 -12.12
CA GLU A 372 -18.06 26.76 -13.21
C GLU A 372 -16.53 26.82 -13.15
N ALA A 373 -15.94 27.04 -11.96
CA ALA A 373 -14.50 27.03 -11.77
C ALA A 373 -13.88 25.66 -12.15
N GLY A 374 -14.57 24.56 -11.82
CA GLY A 374 -14.18 23.20 -12.21
C GLY A 374 -14.18 22.99 -13.71
N VAL A 375 -15.22 23.43 -14.40
CA VAL A 375 -15.33 23.34 -15.87
C VAL A 375 -14.26 24.18 -16.56
N GLU A 376 -14.05 25.44 -16.12
CA GLU A 376 -12.96 26.27 -16.65
C GLU A 376 -11.57 25.67 -16.47
N CYS A 377 -11.32 25.04 -15.31
CA CYS A 377 -10.08 24.35 -15.05
C CYS A 377 -9.91 23.13 -15.97
N SER A 378 -10.96 22.31 -16.12
CA SER A 378 -10.95 21.14 -17.00
C SER A 378 -10.70 21.50 -18.46
N ALA A 379 -11.35 22.56 -18.95
CA ALA A 379 -11.19 23.03 -20.32
C ALA A 379 -9.73 23.40 -20.66
N LYS A 380 -8.94 23.84 -19.66
CA LYS A 380 -7.56 24.26 -19.86
C LYS A 380 -6.51 23.21 -19.54
N THR A 381 -6.78 22.35 -18.53
CA THR A 381 -5.73 21.49 -17.94
C THR A 381 -6.06 20.01 -17.99
N MET A 382 -7.26 19.64 -18.43
CA MET A 382 -7.81 18.27 -18.34
C MET A 382 -8.00 17.78 -16.88
N TYR A 383 -7.89 18.65 -15.89
CA TYR A 383 -8.19 18.43 -14.49
C TYR A 383 -9.25 19.42 -14.00
N PRO A 384 -10.05 19.10 -12.98
CA PRO A 384 -10.04 17.89 -12.14
C PRO A 384 -10.63 16.66 -12.85
N ASP A 385 -10.38 15.47 -12.29
CA ASP A 385 -11.21 14.30 -12.57
C ASP A 385 -12.57 14.47 -11.89
N TRP A 386 -13.63 14.04 -12.53
CA TRP A 386 -15.00 14.22 -12.03
C TRP A 386 -15.53 12.93 -11.43
N LEU A 387 -15.99 13.00 -10.17
CA LEU A 387 -16.67 11.91 -9.49
C LEU A 387 -18.12 12.31 -9.20
N SER A 388 -19.07 11.68 -9.89
CA SER A 388 -20.49 11.90 -9.62
C SER A 388 -20.92 11.20 -8.34
N LEU A 389 -21.46 11.97 -7.41
CA LEU A 389 -22.08 11.48 -6.17
C LEU A 389 -23.56 11.16 -6.35
N THR A 390 -24.16 11.61 -7.46
CA THR A 390 -25.55 11.37 -7.85
C THR A 390 -25.59 10.56 -9.13
N GLY A 391 -26.66 9.82 -9.38
CA GLY A 391 -26.78 8.95 -10.54
C GLY A 391 -26.82 7.46 -10.16
N LYS A 392 -26.13 6.60 -10.91
CA LYS A 392 -26.14 5.14 -10.73
C LYS A 392 -24.77 4.63 -10.31
N GLY A 393 -24.74 3.54 -9.55
CA GLY A 393 -23.54 2.84 -9.18
C GLY A 393 -23.22 2.89 -7.69
N TYR A 394 -22.12 2.27 -7.32
CA TYR A 394 -21.71 2.05 -5.93
C TYR A 394 -21.53 3.35 -5.14
N VAL A 395 -20.78 4.32 -5.67
CA VAL A 395 -20.50 5.60 -5.01
C VAL A 395 -21.80 6.37 -4.76
N ALA A 396 -22.66 6.48 -5.79
CA ALA A 396 -23.94 7.16 -5.68
C ALA A 396 -24.89 6.46 -4.68
N SER A 397 -24.88 5.13 -4.65
CA SER A 397 -25.68 4.36 -3.69
C SER A 397 -25.25 4.62 -2.24
N MET A 398 -23.96 4.63 -1.95
CA MET A 398 -23.41 4.92 -0.62
C MET A 398 -23.72 6.36 -0.19
N TYR A 399 -23.56 7.32 -1.10
CA TYR A 399 -23.88 8.72 -0.85
C TYR A 399 -25.37 8.93 -0.57
N LYS A 400 -26.25 8.35 -1.39
CA LYS A 400 -27.71 8.43 -1.22
C LYS A 400 -28.18 7.81 0.08
N GLN A 401 -27.64 6.65 0.46
CA GLN A 401 -28.11 5.89 1.61
C GLN A 401 -27.55 6.41 2.92
N TYR A 402 -26.30 6.80 2.97
CA TYR A 402 -25.56 7.11 4.20
C TYR A 402 -25.03 8.56 4.26
N GLY A 403 -25.12 9.34 3.19
CA GLY A 403 -24.45 10.63 3.10
C GLY A 403 -22.92 10.53 3.09
N LYS A 404 -22.36 9.32 2.91
CA LYS A 404 -20.92 9.09 2.95
C LYS A 404 -20.31 9.11 1.56
N ILE A 405 -19.22 9.85 1.41
CA ILE A 405 -18.49 9.96 0.15
C ILE A 405 -17.46 8.84 0.07
N VAL A 406 -17.57 8.01 -0.95
CA VAL A 406 -16.54 7.03 -1.29
C VAL A 406 -15.54 7.71 -2.20
N SER A 407 -14.50 8.31 -1.61
CA SER A 407 -13.41 8.92 -2.39
C SER A 407 -12.58 7.85 -3.09
N PRO A 408 -12.05 8.10 -4.30
CA PRO A 408 -11.12 7.19 -4.93
C PRO A 408 -9.76 7.25 -4.23
N MET A 409 -9.10 6.12 -4.10
CA MET A 409 -7.68 6.09 -3.81
C MET A 409 -6.88 6.61 -5.02
N GLY A 410 -5.60 6.93 -4.83
CA GLY A 410 -4.77 7.55 -5.86
C GLY A 410 -4.81 6.88 -7.25
N CYS A 411 -5.02 5.58 -7.31
CA CYS A 411 -5.15 4.77 -8.52
C CYS A 411 -6.59 4.67 -9.09
N ARG A 412 -7.57 5.39 -8.54
CA ARG A 412 -9.01 5.32 -8.86
C ARG A 412 -9.71 4.04 -8.40
N ALA A 413 -9.10 3.25 -7.53
CA ALA A 413 -9.78 2.17 -6.83
C ALA A 413 -10.66 2.73 -5.71
N PHE A 414 -11.79 2.07 -5.49
CA PHE A 414 -12.73 2.40 -4.42
C PHE A 414 -12.70 1.31 -3.36
N LEU A 415 -12.73 1.73 -2.09
CA LEU A 415 -12.82 0.79 -0.97
C LEU A 415 -14.22 0.18 -0.90
N SER A 416 -14.30 -1.13 -0.61
CA SER A 416 -15.55 -1.77 -0.20
C SER A 416 -16.03 -1.18 1.13
N PRO A 417 -17.35 -1.22 1.46
CA PRO A 417 -17.82 -0.75 2.75
C PRO A 417 -17.16 -1.52 3.90
N TRP A 418 -16.91 -0.81 4.98
CA TRP A 418 -16.59 -1.36 6.29
C TRP A 418 -17.43 -0.61 7.31
N TYR A 419 -18.25 -1.31 8.06
CA TYR A 419 -19.19 -0.71 8.99
C TYR A 419 -18.59 -0.60 10.38
N GLU A 420 -18.87 0.50 11.09
CA GLU A 420 -18.28 0.82 12.39
C GLU A 420 -18.44 -0.30 13.42
N ARG A 421 -19.63 -0.93 13.46
CA ARG A 421 -19.97 -1.99 14.42
C ARG A 421 -19.98 -3.39 13.82
N GLY A 422 -20.48 -3.52 12.60
CA GLY A 422 -20.67 -4.82 11.95
C GLY A 422 -19.51 -5.30 11.08
N GLY A 423 -18.50 -4.46 10.83
CA GLY A 423 -17.36 -4.84 10.01
C GLY A 423 -17.72 -4.94 8.52
N MET A 424 -17.61 -6.12 7.91
CA MET A 424 -17.90 -6.31 6.47
C MET A 424 -19.39 -6.17 6.13
N HIS A 425 -20.27 -6.37 7.08
CA HIS A 425 -21.72 -6.24 6.94
C HIS A 425 -22.27 -5.33 8.03
N PRO A 426 -23.31 -4.52 7.77
CA PRO A 426 -23.86 -3.67 8.80
C PRO A 426 -24.47 -4.51 9.93
N ALA A 427 -24.25 -4.09 11.18
CA ALA A 427 -24.84 -4.74 12.35
C ALA A 427 -26.37 -4.52 12.42
N ASP A 428 -26.82 -3.36 11.97
CA ASP A 428 -28.22 -2.95 11.84
C ASP A 428 -28.33 -1.76 10.84
N ASP A 429 -29.56 -1.28 10.61
CA ASP A 429 -29.85 -0.19 9.66
C ASP A 429 -29.24 1.18 10.05
N LYS A 430 -28.76 1.33 11.28
CA LYS A 430 -28.11 2.54 11.79
C LYS A 430 -26.59 2.49 11.71
N ASP A 431 -26.02 1.34 11.38
CA ASP A 431 -24.57 1.17 11.28
C ASP A 431 -24.03 1.94 10.08
N GLN A 432 -22.94 2.66 10.28
CA GLN A 432 -22.39 3.58 9.29
C GLN A 432 -21.15 2.99 8.60
N PRO A 433 -21.07 3.09 7.27
CA PRO A 433 -19.86 2.71 6.56
C PRO A 433 -18.74 3.75 6.77
N VAL A 434 -17.52 3.25 6.93
CA VAL A 434 -16.29 4.04 7.07
C VAL A 434 -15.42 3.85 5.84
N PHE A 435 -14.97 4.94 5.25
CA PHE A 435 -14.07 4.95 4.10
C PHE A 435 -12.75 5.65 4.43
N VAL A 436 -12.79 6.78 5.10
CA VAL A 436 -11.60 7.55 5.51
C VAL A 436 -10.83 6.79 6.60
N GLY A 437 -9.51 6.91 6.59
CA GLY A 437 -8.64 6.15 7.49
C GLY A 437 -8.46 4.68 7.09
N ARG A 438 -8.77 4.30 5.86
CA ARG A 438 -8.63 2.91 5.38
C ARG A 438 -7.66 2.81 4.22
N PHE A 439 -7.18 1.60 3.97
CA PHE A 439 -6.11 1.36 3.02
C PHE A 439 -6.24 0.01 2.29
N ASN A 440 -5.43 -0.16 1.26
CA ASN A 440 -5.34 -1.35 0.43
C ASN A 440 -3.96 -2.01 0.60
N ILE A 441 -3.92 -3.33 0.76
CA ILE A 441 -2.68 -4.09 0.95
C ILE A 441 -2.01 -4.53 -0.34
N GLY A 442 -2.65 -4.30 -1.48
CA GLY A 442 -2.08 -4.59 -2.80
C GLY A 442 -3.13 -4.94 -3.85
N ALA A 443 -2.71 -4.89 -5.10
CA ALA A 443 -3.51 -5.24 -6.26
C ALA A 443 -2.86 -6.35 -7.08
N VAL A 444 -3.68 -7.19 -7.71
CA VAL A 444 -3.28 -8.18 -8.70
C VAL A 444 -4.28 -8.13 -9.84
N SER A 445 -3.81 -7.89 -11.06
CA SER A 445 -4.68 -7.84 -12.24
C SER A 445 -4.87 -9.22 -12.85
N LEU A 446 -6.08 -9.46 -13.36
CA LEU A 446 -6.47 -10.62 -14.16
C LEU A 446 -6.52 -10.25 -15.64
N HIS A 447 -6.00 -11.10 -16.50
CA HIS A 447 -6.12 -10.93 -17.95
C HIS A 447 -7.30 -11.75 -18.48
N LEU A 448 -8.53 -11.24 -18.32
CA LEU A 448 -9.76 -11.95 -18.68
C LEU A 448 -9.79 -12.48 -20.12
N PRO A 449 -9.36 -11.73 -21.17
CA PRO A 449 -9.27 -12.26 -22.53
C PRO A 449 -8.37 -13.51 -22.66
N MET A 450 -7.22 -13.53 -21.96
CA MET A 450 -6.34 -14.70 -21.98
C MET A 450 -6.93 -15.90 -21.23
N ILE A 451 -7.60 -15.64 -20.10
CA ILE A 451 -8.31 -16.68 -19.32
C ILE A 451 -9.42 -17.30 -20.20
N LEU A 452 -10.18 -16.49 -20.93
CA LEU A 452 -11.19 -16.97 -21.87
C LEU A 452 -10.55 -17.78 -23.00
N ALA A 453 -9.44 -17.32 -23.56
CA ALA A 453 -8.74 -18.04 -24.62
C ALA A 453 -8.22 -19.41 -24.12
N LYS A 454 -7.72 -19.47 -22.88
CA LYS A 454 -7.30 -20.71 -22.23
C LYS A 454 -8.48 -21.68 -22.05
N ALA A 455 -9.60 -21.21 -21.52
CA ALA A 455 -10.80 -22.00 -21.33
C ALA A 455 -11.27 -22.64 -22.66
N ARG A 456 -11.32 -21.85 -23.73
CA ARG A 456 -11.66 -22.32 -25.07
C ARG A 456 -10.68 -23.37 -25.61
N LYS A 457 -9.37 -23.13 -25.47
CA LYS A 457 -8.31 -24.03 -25.91
C LYS A 457 -8.37 -25.40 -25.21
N GLU A 458 -8.68 -25.38 -23.91
CA GLU A 458 -8.74 -26.57 -23.06
C GLU A 458 -10.14 -27.20 -23.01
N SER A 459 -11.12 -26.63 -23.73
CA SER A 459 -12.54 -27.08 -23.73
C SER A 459 -13.11 -27.14 -22.30
N ARG A 460 -12.75 -26.17 -21.46
CA ARG A 460 -13.21 -26.00 -20.08
C ARG A 460 -14.19 -24.85 -19.96
N ASP A 461 -14.99 -24.87 -18.91
CA ASP A 461 -15.84 -23.73 -18.56
C ASP A 461 -15.00 -22.49 -18.20
N PHE A 462 -15.45 -21.31 -18.64
CA PHE A 462 -14.73 -20.05 -18.37
C PHE A 462 -14.65 -19.75 -16.88
N TYR A 463 -15.75 -19.97 -16.16
CA TYR A 463 -15.81 -19.65 -14.72
C TYR A 463 -14.93 -20.59 -13.91
N GLU A 464 -14.81 -21.86 -14.30
CA GLU A 464 -13.87 -22.80 -13.69
C GLU A 464 -12.41 -22.31 -13.79
N VAL A 465 -12.01 -21.84 -14.99
CA VAL A 465 -10.66 -21.33 -15.21
C VAL A 465 -10.46 -20.00 -14.49
N LEU A 466 -11.48 -19.14 -14.47
CA LEU A 466 -11.44 -17.88 -13.75
C LEU A 466 -11.29 -18.11 -12.24
N ASP A 467 -12.08 -19.00 -11.66
CA ASP A 467 -12.05 -19.32 -10.23
C ASP A 467 -10.69 -19.86 -9.77
N TYR A 468 -10.02 -20.64 -10.63
CA TYR A 468 -8.65 -21.07 -10.36
C TYR A 468 -7.69 -19.89 -10.15
N TYR A 469 -7.72 -18.88 -11.05
CA TYR A 469 -6.85 -17.71 -10.92
C TYR A 469 -7.29 -16.78 -9.79
N LEU A 470 -8.58 -16.66 -9.51
CA LEU A 470 -9.09 -15.92 -8.36
C LEU A 470 -8.62 -16.55 -7.04
N GLU A 471 -8.65 -17.88 -6.93
CA GLU A 471 -8.15 -18.59 -5.75
C GLU A 471 -6.64 -18.40 -5.57
N LEU A 472 -5.87 -18.45 -6.65
CA LEU A 472 -4.44 -18.18 -6.64
C LEU A 472 -4.16 -16.77 -6.09
N ILE A 473 -4.90 -15.75 -6.56
CA ILE A 473 -4.80 -14.37 -6.08
C ILE A 473 -5.23 -14.27 -4.60
N ARG A 474 -6.30 -14.95 -4.21
CA ARG A 474 -6.78 -14.96 -2.83
C ARG A 474 -5.72 -15.49 -1.88
N GLN A 475 -5.05 -16.59 -2.21
CA GLN A 475 -3.96 -17.16 -1.41
C GLN A 475 -2.77 -16.20 -1.29
N LEU A 476 -2.43 -15.52 -2.38
CA LEU A 476 -1.37 -14.50 -2.37
C LEU A 476 -1.73 -13.34 -1.44
N HIS A 477 -2.97 -12.85 -1.46
CA HIS A 477 -3.43 -11.79 -0.57
C HIS A 477 -3.49 -12.22 0.90
N ILE A 478 -3.89 -13.46 1.20
CA ILE A 478 -3.88 -14.02 2.56
C ILE A 478 -2.45 -14.04 3.11
N ARG A 479 -1.46 -14.47 2.32
CA ARG A 479 -0.06 -14.44 2.75
C ARG A 479 0.45 -13.02 2.95
N THR A 480 0.08 -12.08 2.06
CA THR A 480 0.42 -10.66 2.21
C THR A 480 -0.18 -10.09 3.50
N TYR A 481 -1.46 -10.38 3.78
CA TYR A 481 -2.14 -9.99 5.02
C TYR A 481 -1.43 -10.53 6.26
N ALA A 482 -1.13 -11.82 6.28
CA ALA A 482 -0.44 -12.45 7.40
C ALA A 482 0.93 -11.82 7.65
N TYR A 483 1.69 -11.58 6.59
CA TYR A 483 3.00 -10.97 6.68
C TYR A 483 2.97 -9.52 7.15
N LEU A 484 2.13 -8.67 6.56
CA LEU A 484 1.99 -7.28 6.99
C LEU A 484 1.50 -7.18 8.43
N GLY A 485 0.66 -8.11 8.88
CA GLY A 485 0.16 -8.17 10.25
C GLY A 485 1.24 -8.32 11.32
N GLU A 486 2.41 -8.84 10.97
CA GLU A 486 3.55 -8.99 11.87
C GLU A 486 4.42 -7.72 11.97
N MET A 487 4.19 -6.73 11.11
CA MET A 487 4.91 -5.46 11.15
C MET A 487 4.54 -4.65 12.38
N ARG A 488 5.49 -3.85 12.85
CA ARG A 488 5.28 -2.95 14.00
C ARG A 488 4.73 -1.60 13.56
N ALA A 489 3.96 -0.96 14.43
CA ALA A 489 3.38 0.36 14.16
C ALA A 489 4.44 1.45 13.95
N SER A 490 5.65 1.26 14.46
CA SER A 490 6.79 2.15 14.22
C SER A 490 7.21 2.29 12.74
N THR A 491 6.72 1.44 11.84
CA THR A 491 7.01 1.53 10.40
C THR A 491 6.29 2.69 9.70
N ASN A 492 5.15 3.15 10.24
CA ASN A 492 4.45 4.35 9.79
C ASN A 492 3.66 4.97 10.96
N PRO A 493 4.31 5.72 11.87
CA PRO A 493 3.68 6.23 13.09
C PRO A 493 2.45 7.11 12.81
N LEU A 494 2.50 8.00 11.82
CA LEU A 494 1.36 8.86 11.48
C LEU A 494 0.10 8.06 11.12
N ALA A 495 0.27 6.94 10.42
CA ALA A 495 -0.84 6.07 10.04
C ALA A 495 -1.33 5.20 11.20
N TYR A 496 -0.40 4.61 11.96
CA TYR A 496 -0.71 3.53 12.90
C TYR A 496 -0.78 3.98 14.36
N CYS A 497 -0.17 5.13 14.72
CA CYS A 497 -0.12 5.62 16.09
C CYS A 497 -0.86 6.94 16.29
N GLU A 498 -0.83 7.84 15.30
CA GLU A 498 -1.37 9.19 15.37
C GLU A 498 -2.76 9.33 14.72
N GLY A 499 -3.43 8.22 14.41
CA GLY A 499 -4.81 8.22 13.95
C GLY A 499 -5.04 8.44 12.46
N GLY A 500 -3.99 8.41 11.63
CA GLY A 500 -4.13 8.51 10.17
C GLY A 500 -4.93 7.35 9.57
N PHE A 501 -4.95 6.19 10.24
CA PHE A 501 -5.82 5.06 9.89
C PHE A 501 -6.82 4.74 11.00
N LEU A 502 -7.93 4.13 10.58
CA LEU A 502 -9.00 3.69 11.47
C LEU A 502 -8.46 2.76 12.56
N GLY A 503 -8.61 3.17 13.81
CA GLY A 503 -8.03 2.46 14.95
C GLY A 503 -6.51 2.65 15.11
N GLY A 504 -5.91 3.58 14.39
CA GLY A 504 -4.48 3.89 14.37
C GLY A 504 -3.98 4.65 15.60
N HIS A 505 -4.25 4.12 16.80
CA HIS A 505 -3.73 4.62 18.09
C HIS A 505 -2.93 3.52 18.79
N LEU A 506 -2.11 2.80 18.04
CA LEU A 506 -1.24 1.75 18.52
C LEU A 506 0.03 2.35 19.16
N LYS A 507 0.67 1.60 20.06
CA LYS A 507 2.03 1.91 20.49
C LYS A 507 3.02 1.55 19.38
N LEU A 508 4.15 2.23 19.29
CA LEU A 508 5.19 2.00 18.29
C LEU A 508 5.67 0.54 18.23
N THR A 509 5.59 -0.18 19.34
CA THR A 509 5.99 -1.59 19.47
C THR A 509 4.89 -2.59 19.09
N ASP A 510 3.64 -2.16 18.96
CA ASP A 510 2.52 -3.04 18.67
C ASP A 510 2.55 -3.52 17.21
N LYS A 511 1.99 -4.71 16.96
CA LYS A 511 1.79 -5.22 15.60
C LYS A 511 0.58 -4.55 14.96
N ILE A 512 0.66 -4.28 13.64
CA ILE A 512 -0.44 -3.61 12.91
C ILE A 512 -1.61 -4.52 12.56
N LYS A 513 -1.54 -5.81 12.87
CA LYS A 513 -2.57 -6.81 12.57
C LYS A 513 -4.01 -6.36 12.89
N PRO A 514 -4.30 -5.67 14.03
CA PRO A 514 -5.66 -5.20 14.32
C PRO A 514 -6.22 -4.24 13.28
N LEU A 515 -5.38 -3.42 12.64
CA LEU A 515 -5.78 -2.42 11.64
C LEU A 515 -6.11 -3.06 10.28
N LEU A 516 -5.52 -4.21 9.97
CA LEU A 516 -5.73 -4.91 8.71
C LEU A 516 -7.16 -5.46 8.55
N LYS A 517 -7.97 -5.52 9.60
CA LYS A 517 -9.37 -5.97 9.52
C LYS A 517 -10.21 -5.13 8.57
N SER A 518 -9.96 -3.83 8.53
CA SER A 518 -10.65 -2.87 7.65
C SER A 518 -9.92 -2.63 6.33
N ALA A 519 -8.74 -3.22 6.12
CA ALA A 519 -7.99 -3.12 4.88
C ALA A 519 -8.66 -3.91 3.76
N THR A 520 -8.36 -3.54 2.52
CA THR A 520 -8.82 -4.25 1.32
C THR A 520 -7.67 -4.83 0.54
N ALA A 521 -7.99 -5.81 -0.31
CA ALA A 521 -7.13 -6.31 -1.36
C ALA A 521 -7.95 -6.37 -2.64
N SER A 522 -7.35 -6.03 -3.77
CA SER A 522 -8.11 -5.91 -5.02
C SER A 522 -7.60 -6.91 -6.06
N PRO A 523 -8.42 -7.88 -6.51
CA PRO A 523 -8.29 -8.44 -7.84
C PRO A 523 -8.83 -7.41 -8.85
N TRP A 524 -8.08 -7.17 -9.92
CA TRP A 524 -8.45 -6.22 -11.00
C TRP A 524 -8.65 -6.97 -12.31
#